data_c035e50c26c78dfbaae177926092c6d7
#
_entry.id   c035e50c26c78dfbaae177926092c6d7
#
_cell.length_a   1.000
_cell.length_b   1.000
_cell.length_c   1.000
_cell.angle_alpha   90.00
_cell.angle_beta   90.00
_cell.angle_gamma   90.00
#
_symmetry.space_group_name_H-M   'P 1'
#
loop_
_entity.id
_entity.type
_entity.pdbx_description
1 polymer ?
#
loop_
_entity_poly.entity_id
_entity_poly.type
_entity_poly.pdbx_seq_one_letter_code
_entity_poly.pdbx_strand_id
1 'polypeptide(L)'
;MESTLPPRTNCTHTRVFAWLLLLVMLPVPSVSLAQSVTAIGRVELTGAPSPRTADVSDAVVWLNRLGDATEVQPPRSQRRLRLVQKNKSFSPHVLVVQVGQPVEFPNSDPFFHNVFSLFEGKRFDLGLYEAGTSRTVVFDRPGISYIFCNIHPEMSAVVVALRTPYYGISDRKGVITISNMPPGRYEMHVWDERALPEDLSTLTRTFEISESAHSLGVLRLAEQRSALLSHKNKYGQDYESPTPNLPVYAHPE
;
A
#
# COMPACT_ATOMS: atom_id res chain seq x y z
N MET A 1 -32.63 -46.43 -101.15
CA MET A 1 -31.48 -45.59 -101.16
C MET A 1 -31.53 -44.74 -99.88
N GLU A 2 -30.98 -45.30 -98.83
CA GLU A 2 -31.04 -44.77 -97.47
C GLU A 2 -29.75 -44.00 -97.18
N SER A 3 -29.85 -42.76 -96.79
CA SER A 3 -28.73 -41.93 -96.32
C SER A 3 -28.82 -41.83 -94.81
N THR A 4 -27.89 -42.48 -94.17
CA THR A 4 -27.71 -42.50 -92.76
C THR A 4 -26.84 -41.26 -92.34
N LEU A 5 -27.39 -40.41 -91.45
CA LEU A 5 -26.67 -39.32 -90.76
C LEU A 5 -25.93 -39.89 -89.55
N PRO A 6 -24.73 -39.37 -89.24
CA PRO A 6 -23.99 -39.78 -88.06
C PRO A 6 -24.45 -38.99 -86.78
N PRO A 7 -24.21 -39.52 -85.58
CA PRO A 7 -24.67 -38.94 -84.33
C PRO A 7 -23.89 -37.76 -83.89
N ARG A 8 -24.56 -36.77 -83.32
CA ARG A 8 -23.98 -35.61 -82.69
C ARG A 8 -23.38 -35.93 -81.29
N THR A 9 -22.07 -35.75 -81.12
CA THR A 9 -21.39 -35.82 -79.81
C THR A 9 -21.63 -34.51 -79.04
N ASN A 10 -22.34 -34.60 -77.89
CA ASN A 10 -22.49 -33.54 -76.96
C ASN A 10 -21.21 -33.41 -76.09
N CYS A 11 -20.46 -32.34 -76.26
CA CYS A 11 -19.31 -32.00 -75.41
C CYS A 11 -19.80 -31.15 -74.24
N THR A 12 -19.95 -31.78 -73.06
CA THR A 12 -20.27 -31.07 -71.82
C THR A 12 -19.00 -30.46 -71.26
N HIS A 13 -18.93 -29.13 -71.40
CA HIS A 13 -17.87 -28.34 -70.72
C HIS A 13 -18.18 -28.19 -69.23
N THR A 14 -17.54 -29.02 -68.38
CA THR A 14 -17.57 -28.87 -66.95
C THR A 14 -16.65 -27.67 -66.56
N ARG A 15 -17.29 -26.53 -66.26
CA ARG A 15 -16.57 -25.36 -65.68
C ARG A 15 -16.26 -25.62 -64.24
N VAL A 16 -15.00 -25.94 -63.92
CA VAL A 16 -14.46 -26.00 -62.55
C VAL A 16 -14.26 -24.54 -62.08
N PHE A 17 -15.18 -24.08 -61.23
CA PHE A 17 -14.97 -22.84 -60.49
C PHE A 17 -13.95 -23.09 -59.38
N ALA A 18 -12.71 -22.67 -59.59
CA ALA A 18 -11.69 -22.61 -58.52
C ALA A 18 -12.00 -21.43 -57.63
N TRP A 19 -12.56 -21.70 -56.44
CA TRP A 19 -12.69 -20.71 -55.37
C TRP A 19 -11.30 -20.45 -54.75
N LEU A 20 -10.67 -19.33 -55.11
CA LEU A 20 -9.47 -18.84 -54.40
C LEU A 20 -9.96 -18.31 -53.04
N LEU A 21 -9.77 -19.11 -51.97
CA LEU A 21 -9.93 -18.68 -50.59
C LEU A 21 -8.79 -17.70 -50.26
N LEU A 22 -9.10 -16.40 -50.40
CA LEU A 22 -8.21 -15.33 -49.95
C LEU A 22 -8.22 -15.31 -48.41
N LEU A 23 -7.22 -15.97 -47.78
CA LEU A 23 -7.04 -15.98 -46.34
C LEU A 23 -6.60 -14.59 -45.92
N VAL A 24 -7.52 -13.73 -45.50
CA VAL A 24 -7.23 -12.40 -44.91
C VAL A 24 -6.61 -12.63 -43.55
N MET A 25 -5.28 -12.59 -43.47
CA MET A 25 -4.53 -12.56 -42.22
C MET A 25 -4.80 -11.21 -41.54
N LEU A 26 -5.78 -11.14 -40.64
CA LEU A 26 -5.97 -10.00 -39.76
C LEU A 26 -4.78 -9.94 -38.78
N PRO A 27 -4.14 -8.75 -38.61
CA PRO A 27 -3.11 -8.61 -37.61
C PRO A 27 -3.71 -8.84 -36.23
N VAL A 28 -3.29 -9.89 -35.54
CA VAL A 28 -3.65 -10.11 -34.14
C VAL A 28 -2.86 -9.06 -33.34
N PRO A 29 -3.56 -8.16 -32.60
CA PRO A 29 -2.86 -7.19 -31.78
C PRO A 29 -2.00 -7.96 -30.76
N SER A 30 -0.69 -7.82 -30.84
CA SER A 30 0.22 -8.34 -29.84
C SER A 30 -0.04 -7.63 -28.52
N VAL A 31 -0.73 -8.28 -27.60
CA VAL A 31 -0.85 -7.80 -26.22
C VAL A 31 0.55 -7.89 -25.62
N SER A 32 1.28 -6.77 -25.63
CA SER A 32 2.53 -6.64 -24.90
C SER A 32 2.20 -6.78 -23.41
N LEU A 33 2.51 -7.92 -22.82
CA LEU A 33 2.47 -8.10 -21.38
C LEU A 33 3.47 -7.08 -20.82
N ALA A 34 2.96 -6.05 -20.17
CA ALA A 34 3.81 -5.06 -19.51
C ALA A 34 4.68 -5.80 -18.49
N GLN A 35 5.95 -5.86 -18.77
CA GLN A 35 6.97 -6.50 -17.96
C GLN A 35 6.98 -5.80 -16.59
N SER A 36 6.82 -6.56 -15.50
CA SER A 36 6.80 -6.03 -14.15
C SER A 36 8.07 -6.40 -13.41
N VAL A 37 8.63 -5.43 -12.70
CA VAL A 37 9.87 -5.56 -11.93
C VAL A 37 9.56 -5.57 -10.44
N THR A 38 10.35 -6.33 -9.68
CA THR A 38 10.35 -6.27 -8.21
C THR A 38 11.61 -5.55 -7.74
N ALA A 39 11.44 -4.40 -7.08
CA ALA A 39 12.55 -3.68 -6.48
C ALA A 39 12.78 -4.16 -5.04
N ILE A 40 14.06 -4.31 -4.69
CA ILE A 40 14.49 -4.79 -3.36
C ILE A 40 15.47 -3.78 -2.75
N GLY A 41 15.28 -3.49 -1.47
CA GLY A 41 16.16 -2.65 -0.68
C GLY A 41 16.36 -3.17 0.72
N ARG A 42 17.23 -2.50 1.47
CA ARG A 42 17.46 -2.80 2.86
C ARG A 42 17.55 -1.53 3.69
N VAL A 43 16.84 -1.52 4.80
CA VAL A 43 16.96 -0.48 5.84
C VAL A 43 17.97 -0.95 6.88
N GLU A 44 18.83 -0.05 7.32
CA GLU A 44 19.76 -0.23 8.44
C GLU A 44 19.61 0.95 9.39
N LEU A 45 19.46 0.67 10.69
CA LEU A 45 19.48 1.71 11.71
C LEU A 45 20.91 2.00 12.11
N THR A 46 21.27 3.28 12.17
CA THR A 46 22.55 3.76 12.67
C THR A 46 22.33 4.47 13.99
N GLY A 47 23.29 4.30 14.93
CA GLY A 47 23.15 4.88 16.28
C GLY A 47 22.46 3.99 17.31
N ALA A 48 21.88 2.86 16.89
CA ALA A 48 21.31 1.87 17.81
C ALA A 48 22.39 1.19 18.67
N PRO A 49 22.08 0.82 19.94
CA PRO A 49 23.06 0.21 20.85
C PRO A 49 23.60 -1.14 20.36
N SER A 50 22.90 -1.82 19.46
CA SER A 50 23.36 -3.06 18.83
C SER A 50 22.73 -3.25 17.45
N PRO A 51 23.44 -2.89 16.37
CA PRO A 51 22.90 -2.98 15.00
C PRO A 51 22.50 -4.39 14.55
N ARG A 52 23.01 -5.44 15.22
CA ARG A 52 22.78 -6.83 14.84
C ARG A 52 21.49 -7.44 15.40
N THR A 53 20.86 -6.80 16.38
CA THR A 53 19.66 -7.30 17.07
C THR A 53 18.50 -6.32 17.02
N ALA A 54 18.68 -5.15 16.45
CA ALA A 54 17.62 -4.16 16.31
C ALA A 54 16.54 -4.69 15.34
N ASP A 55 15.29 -4.64 15.79
CA ASP A 55 14.13 -4.83 14.93
C ASP A 55 14.04 -3.61 14.01
N VAL A 56 14.20 -3.83 12.70
CA VAL A 56 14.21 -2.77 11.67
C VAL A 56 12.89 -2.80 10.89
N SER A 57 11.85 -3.41 11.44
CA SER A 57 10.52 -3.39 10.83
C SER A 57 9.91 -1.99 10.81
N ASP A 58 8.83 -1.88 10.05
CA ASP A 58 7.93 -0.73 9.99
C ASP A 58 8.46 0.54 9.29
N ALA A 59 9.68 0.53 8.73
CA ALA A 59 10.08 1.56 7.79
C ALA A 59 9.29 1.43 6.49
N VAL A 60 8.71 2.52 6.01
CA VAL A 60 7.92 2.57 4.77
C VAL A 60 8.75 3.23 3.68
N VAL A 61 8.89 2.54 2.54
CA VAL A 61 9.49 3.11 1.32
C VAL A 61 8.44 3.10 0.23
N TRP A 62 8.30 4.23 -0.46
CA TRP A 62 7.41 4.31 -1.62
C TRP A 62 8.07 5.02 -2.79
N LEU A 63 7.54 4.73 -3.96
CA LEU A 63 8.08 5.17 -5.24
C LEU A 63 7.00 5.91 -6.03
N ASN A 64 7.24 7.17 -6.33
CA ASN A 64 6.40 7.97 -7.21
C ASN A 64 6.96 7.89 -8.63
N ARG A 65 6.18 7.41 -9.59
CA ARG A 65 6.60 7.36 -10.98
C ARG A 65 6.69 8.77 -11.56
N LEU A 66 7.80 9.08 -12.22
CA LEU A 66 8.02 10.35 -12.87
C LEU A 66 7.58 10.31 -14.34
N GLY A 67 6.97 11.41 -14.82
CA GLY A 67 6.56 11.53 -16.22
C GLY A 67 5.11 11.14 -16.51
N ASP A 68 4.47 10.38 -15.63
CA ASP A 68 3.03 10.16 -15.72
C ASP A 68 2.29 11.32 -15.03
N ALA A 69 1.16 11.71 -15.59
CA ALA A 69 0.29 12.68 -14.93
C ALA A 69 0.00 12.20 -13.49
N THR A 70 -0.11 13.14 -12.57
CA THR A 70 -0.28 12.94 -11.11
C THR A 70 -1.61 12.22 -10.77
N GLU A 71 -2.06 11.32 -11.60
CA GLU A 71 -3.29 10.58 -11.41
C GLU A 71 -3.11 9.57 -10.28
N VAL A 72 -4.00 9.65 -9.30
CA VAL A 72 -4.06 8.66 -8.21
C VAL A 72 -4.39 7.32 -8.85
N GLN A 73 -3.42 6.42 -8.90
CA GLN A 73 -3.67 5.09 -9.45
C GLN A 73 -4.68 4.34 -8.55
N PRO A 74 -5.64 3.62 -9.15
CA PRO A 74 -6.61 2.89 -8.37
C PRO A 74 -5.92 1.87 -7.44
N PRO A 75 -6.50 1.60 -6.27
CA PRO A 75 -5.94 0.63 -5.33
C PRO A 75 -5.77 -0.73 -5.99
N ARG A 76 -4.59 -1.32 -5.87
CA ARG A 76 -4.30 -2.68 -6.40
C ARG A 76 -5.06 -3.77 -5.69
N SER A 77 -5.55 -3.50 -4.48
CA SER A 77 -6.26 -4.47 -3.66
C SER A 77 -7.54 -3.87 -3.11
N GLN A 78 -8.63 -4.61 -3.24
CA GLN A 78 -9.90 -4.32 -2.56
C GLN A 78 -9.93 -4.92 -1.13
N ARG A 79 -8.78 -5.36 -0.62
CA ARG A 79 -8.71 -5.93 0.73
C ARG A 79 -9.17 -4.88 1.74
N ARG A 80 -10.02 -5.31 2.66
CA ARG A 80 -10.41 -4.48 3.82
C ARG A 80 -9.19 -4.23 4.69
N LEU A 81 -8.81 -2.97 4.77
CA LEU A 81 -7.71 -2.53 5.62
C LEU A 81 -8.25 -2.33 7.04
N ARG A 82 -7.55 -2.85 8.01
CA ARG A 82 -8.00 -2.83 9.42
C ARG A 82 -6.85 -2.43 10.32
N LEU A 83 -7.13 -1.54 11.27
CA LEU A 83 -6.29 -1.22 12.40
C LEU A 83 -7.01 -1.68 13.66
N VAL A 84 -6.69 -2.89 14.10
CA VAL A 84 -7.42 -3.59 15.17
C VAL A 84 -6.95 -3.10 16.52
N GLN A 85 -7.89 -2.82 17.42
CA GLN A 85 -7.62 -2.54 18.82
C GLN A 85 -7.78 -3.83 19.60
N LYS A 86 -6.69 -4.29 20.22
CA LYS A 86 -6.67 -5.50 21.04
C LYS A 86 -5.55 -5.41 22.07
N ASN A 87 -5.85 -5.80 23.30
CA ASN A 87 -4.90 -5.77 24.44
C ASN A 87 -4.33 -4.35 24.67
N LYS A 88 -5.16 -3.32 24.56
CA LYS A 88 -4.75 -1.90 24.65
C LYS A 88 -3.62 -1.56 23.67
N SER A 89 -3.69 -2.07 22.45
CA SER A 89 -2.71 -1.83 21.38
C SER A 89 -3.40 -1.77 20.03
N PHE A 90 -2.81 -1.08 19.08
CA PHE A 90 -3.20 -1.14 17.68
C PHE A 90 -2.38 -2.18 16.93
N SER A 91 -3.01 -2.90 16.02
CA SER A 91 -2.32 -3.87 15.15
C SER A 91 -2.88 -3.80 13.72
N PRO A 92 -1.97 -3.65 12.71
CA PRO A 92 -0.53 -3.46 12.83
C PRO A 92 -0.16 -2.09 13.42
N HIS A 93 1.09 -1.90 13.85
CA HIS A 93 1.57 -0.59 14.32
C HIS A 93 1.65 0.42 13.17
N VAL A 94 2.17 0.00 12.02
CA VAL A 94 2.23 0.82 10.79
C VAL A 94 1.33 0.20 9.72
N LEU A 95 0.40 1.00 9.20
CA LEU A 95 -0.52 0.62 8.13
C LEU A 95 -0.34 1.56 6.93
N VAL A 96 -0.02 1.00 5.77
CA VAL A 96 0.01 1.78 4.51
C VAL A 96 -1.31 1.61 3.78
N VAL A 97 -1.87 2.74 3.33
CA VAL A 97 -3.12 2.80 2.57
C VAL A 97 -2.95 3.62 1.30
N GLN A 98 -3.69 3.33 0.26
CA GLN A 98 -3.79 4.26 -0.86
C GLN A 98 -4.85 5.31 -0.59
N VAL A 99 -4.61 6.53 -1.06
CA VAL A 99 -5.56 7.64 -0.95
C VAL A 99 -6.93 7.22 -1.50
N GLY A 100 -7.97 7.48 -0.73
CA GLY A 100 -9.35 7.09 -1.02
C GLY A 100 -9.78 5.76 -0.41
N GLN A 101 -8.87 4.94 0.13
CA GLN A 101 -9.23 3.69 0.76
C GLN A 101 -9.81 3.89 2.16
N PRO A 102 -10.86 3.12 2.51
CA PRO A 102 -11.38 3.04 3.87
C PRO A 102 -10.51 2.12 4.74
N VAL A 103 -10.35 2.51 6.00
CA VAL A 103 -9.75 1.70 7.06
C VAL A 103 -10.79 1.46 8.14
N GLU A 104 -10.96 0.21 8.51
CA GLU A 104 -11.80 -0.19 9.64
C GLU A 104 -10.99 -0.17 10.94
N PHE A 105 -11.61 0.33 12.02
CA PHE A 105 -11.04 0.38 13.38
C PHE A 105 -11.87 -0.49 14.31
N PRO A 106 -11.78 -1.83 14.24
CA PRO A 106 -12.54 -2.71 15.12
C PRO A 106 -11.96 -2.69 16.54
N ASN A 107 -12.87 -2.60 17.52
CA ASN A 107 -12.55 -2.77 18.94
C ASN A 107 -12.73 -4.24 19.32
N SER A 108 -11.63 -4.97 19.52
CA SER A 108 -11.61 -6.38 19.95
C SER A 108 -11.29 -6.54 21.44
N ASP A 109 -11.19 -5.45 22.18
CA ASP A 109 -11.08 -5.45 23.63
C ASP A 109 -12.46 -5.49 24.30
N PRO A 110 -12.59 -5.97 25.54
CA PRO A 110 -13.87 -6.02 26.26
C PRO A 110 -14.27 -4.68 26.90
N PHE A 111 -13.67 -3.58 26.50
CA PHE A 111 -13.90 -2.23 27.03
C PHE A 111 -13.90 -1.18 25.93
N PHE A 112 -14.24 0.05 26.29
CA PHE A 112 -14.31 1.16 25.34
C PHE A 112 -12.96 1.66 24.90
N HIS A 113 -12.90 2.19 23.66
CA HIS A 113 -11.81 2.97 23.13
C HIS A 113 -12.31 4.26 22.48
N ASN A 114 -11.42 5.26 22.37
CA ASN A 114 -11.64 6.45 21.58
C ASN A 114 -10.42 6.67 20.66
N VAL A 115 -10.58 6.42 19.39
CA VAL A 115 -9.52 6.57 18.38
C VAL A 115 -9.59 7.95 17.76
N PHE A 116 -8.46 8.63 17.70
CA PHE A 116 -8.35 9.96 17.11
C PHE A 116 -7.02 10.17 16.39
N SER A 117 -6.99 11.16 15.50
CA SER A 117 -5.79 11.72 14.86
C SER A 117 -6.00 13.23 14.66
N LEU A 118 -5.16 14.06 15.25
CA LEU A 118 -5.31 15.52 15.23
C LEU A 118 -4.12 16.23 14.57
N PHE A 119 -3.06 15.48 14.24
CA PHE A 119 -1.83 16.02 13.67
C PHE A 119 -1.85 15.91 12.13
N GLU A 120 -0.71 15.85 11.51
CA GLU A 120 -0.54 15.73 10.06
C GLU A 120 -1.40 14.63 9.42
N GLY A 121 -1.60 14.70 8.11
CA GLY A 121 -2.41 13.72 7.40
C GLY A 121 -3.92 13.89 7.59
N LYS A 122 -4.65 12.79 7.77
CA LYS A 122 -6.11 12.79 7.99
C LYS A 122 -6.43 13.05 9.45
N ARG A 123 -7.17 14.14 9.71
CA ARG A 123 -7.68 14.46 11.05
C ARG A 123 -9.06 13.86 11.26
N PHE A 124 -9.28 13.20 12.40
CA PHE A 124 -10.56 12.65 12.81
C PHE A 124 -10.61 12.35 14.31
N ASP A 125 -11.80 12.21 14.85
CA ASP A 125 -12.11 11.68 16.19
C ASP A 125 -13.33 10.77 16.05
N LEU A 126 -13.18 9.49 16.37
CA LEU A 126 -14.25 8.50 16.27
C LEU A 126 -15.19 8.50 17.47
N GLY A 127 -14.90 9.33 18.48
CA GLY A 127 -15.61 9.28 19.75
C GLY A 127 -15.33 7.99 20.52
N LEU A 128 -16.00 7.84 21.63
CA LEU A 128 -15.96 6.63 22.43
C LEU A 128 -16.83 5.55 21.78
N TYR A 129 -16.36 4.33 21.66
CA TYR A 129 -17.13 3.20 21.14
C TYR A 129 -16.78 1.88 21.82
N GLU A 130 -17.78 1.02 21.91
CA GLU A 130 -17.81 -0.18 22.76
C GLU A 130 -17.13 -1.40 22.10
N ALA A 131 -16.91 -2.40 22.94
CA ALA A 131 -16.40 -3.71 22.57
C ALA A 131 -17.20 -4.35 21.42
N GLY A 132 -16.51 -5.04 20.52
CA GLY A 132 -17.11 -5.75 19.39
C GLY A 132 -17.62 -4.87 18.25
N THR A 133 -17.55 -3.53 18.37
CA THR A 133 -17.97 -2.60 17.31
C THR A 133 -16.78 -2.14 16.48
N SER A 134 -17.06 -1.52 15.33
CA SER A 134 -16.05 -0.99 14.42
C SER A 134 -16.47 0.37 13.88
N ARG A 135 -15.50 1.24 13.65
CA ARG A 135 -15.66 2.51 12.95
C ARG A 135 -14.83 2.51 11.69
N THR A 136 -15.14 3.37 10.72
CA THR A 136 -14.43 3.45 9.44
C THR A 136 -14.02 4.88 9.14
N VAL A 137 -12.79 5.06 8.65
CA VAL A 137 -12.25 6.34 8.18
C VAL A 137 -11.75 6.18 6.75
N VAL A 138 -12.09 7.11 5.86
CA VAL A 138 -11.51 7.20 4.52
C VAL A 138 -10.33 8.14 4.54
N PHE A 139 -9.16 7.66 4.13
CA PHE A 139 -7.94 8.47 4.02
C PHE A 139 -7.91 9.15 2.64
N ASP A 140 -8.53 10.32 2.54
CA ASP A 140 -8.81 11.06 1.29
C ASP A 140 -7.68 11.95 0.79
N ARG A 141 -6.57 12.02 1.53
CA ARG A 141 -5.36 12.79 1.16
C ARG A 141 -4.10 12.04 1.56
N PRO A 142 -2.98 12.28 0.85
CA PRO A 142 -1.70 11.71 1.22
C PRO A 142 -1.17 12.34 2.51
N GLY A 143 -0.36 11.60 3.23
CA GLY A 143 0.31 12.08 4.44
C GLY A 143 0.41 11.01 5.52
N ILE A 144 1.07 11.37 6.59
CA ILE A 144 1.28 10.53 7.78
C ILE A 144 0.25 10.92 8.83
N SER A 145 -0.53 9.97 9.29
CA SER A 145 -1.53 10.19 10.35
C SER A 145 -1.13 9.38 11.57
N TYR A 146 -0.82 10.07 12.65
CA TYR A 146 -0.56 9.44 13.94
C TYR A 146 -1.90 9.16 14.63
N ILE A 147 -2.11 7.92 15.00
CA ILE A 147 -3.36 7.39 15.56
C ILE A 147 -3.14 7.10 17.04
N PHE A 148 -4.03 7.62 17.88
CA PHE A 148 -3.95 7.49 19.34
C PHE A 148 -5.28 7.07 19.92
N CYS A 149 -5.24 6.53 21.14
CA CYS A 149 -6.43 6.35 21.98
C CYS A 149 -6.48 7.45 23.04
N ASN A 150 -7.64 8.09 23.23
CA ASN A 150 -7.82 9.19 24.20
C ASN A 150 -7.81 8.75 25.68
N ILE A 151 -7.94 7.46 25.94
CA ILE A 151 -8.04 6.92 27.31
C ILE A 151 -6.95 5.92 27.69
N HIS A 152 -6.12 5.52 26.71
CA HIS A 152 -4.99 4.62 26.92
C HIS A 152 -3.73 5.22 26.32
N PRO A 153 -2.87 5.84 27.13
CA PRO A 153 -1.70 6.59 26.64
C PRO A 153 -0.67 5.74 25.90
N GLU A 154 -0.66 4.42 26.13
CA GLU A 154 0.23 3.48 25.49
C GLU A 154 -0.21 3.08 24.06
N MET A 155 -1.44 3.45 23.65
CA MET A 155 -1.98 3.06 22.35
C MET A 155 -1.64 4.07 21.27
N SER A 156 -0.70 3.72 20.42
CA SER A 156 -0.34 4.48 19.22
C SER A 156 -0.20 3.59 17.99
N ALA A 157 -0.42 4.16 16.82
CA ALA A 157 -0.15 3.58 15.51
C ALA A 157 0.04 4.68 14.47
N VAL A 158 0.48 4.30 13.28
CA VAL A 158 0.65 5.22 12.17
C VAL A 158 -0.03 4.70 10.92
N VAL A 159 -0.78 5.59 10.24
CA VAL A 159 -1.33 5.33 8.92
C VAL A 159 -0.63 6.21 7.90
N VAL A 160 0.05 5.57 6.95
CA VAL A 160 0.73 6.23 5.84
C VAL A 160 -0.15 6.17 4.61
N ALA A 161 -0.75 7.30 4.22
CA ALA A 161 -1.63 7.39 3.05
C ALA A 161 -0.83 7.85 1.82
N LEU A 162 -0.80 7.03 0.77
CA LEU A 162 0.01 7.22 -0.43
C LEU A 162 -0.85 7.36 -1.69
N ARG A 163 -0.40 8.17 -2.65
CA ARG A 163 -0.99 8.24 -3.99
C ARG A 163 -0.56 7.08 -4.89
N THR A 164 0.60 6.50 -4.62
CA THR A 164 1.20 5.44 -5.42
C THR A 164 0.89 4.06 -4.84
N PRO A 165 0.70 3.03 -5.69
CA PRO A 165 0.61 1.64 -5.24
C PRO A 165 1.98 0.98 -5.05
N TYR A 166 3.08 1.69 -5.37
CA TYR A 166 4.44 1.15 -5.32
C TYR A 166 5.09 1.48 -3.98
N TYR A 167 4.87 0.62 -3.00
CA TYR A 167 5.45 0.76 -1.66
C TYR A 167 5.83 -0.59 -1.07
N GLY A 168 6.69 -0.56 -0.09
CA GLY A 168 7.06 -1.69 0.76
C GLY A 168 7.25 -1.24 2.20
N ILE A 169 7.03 -2.18 3.12
CA ILE A 169 7.30 -2.00 4.55
C ILE A 169 8.44 -2.94 4.89
N SER A 170 9.44 -2.48 5.63
CA SER A 170 10.57 -3.30 6.03
C SER A 170 10.13 -4.42 6.97
N ASP A 171 10.72 -5.59 6.79
CA ASP A 171 10.62 -6.68 7.75
C ASP A 171 11.59 -6.46 8.93
N ARG A 172 11.59 -7.37 9.92
CA ARG A 172 12.48 -7.31 11.07
C ARG A 172 13.97 -7.28 10.73
N LYS A 173 14.34 -7.73 9.54
CA LYS A 173 15.73 -7.72 9.03
C LYS A 173 16.02 -6.47 8.19
N GLY A 174 15.06 -5.57 8.08
CA GLY A 174 15.14 -4.36 7.27
C GLY A 174 14.92 -4.58 5.78
N VAL A 175 14.55 -5.78 5.33
CA VAL A 175 14.33 -6.04 3.90
C VAL A 175 13.03 -5.38 3.45
N ILE A 176 13.12 -4.64 2.35
CA ILE A 176 11.98 -4.03 1.67
C ILE A 176 11.83 -4.65 0.28
N THR A 177 10.60 -5.00 -0.07
CA THR A 177 10.24 -5.52 -1.38
C THR A 177 9.07 -4.73 -1.95
N ILE A 178 9.24 -4.17 -3.16
CA ILE A 178 8.20 -3.45 -3.90
C ILE A 178 7.99 -4.18 -5.22
N SER A 179 6.85 -4.87 -5.34
CA SER A 179 6.57 -5.75 -6.47
C SER A 179 5.69 -5.10 -7.54
N ASN A 180 5.68 -5.73 -8.74
CA ASN A 180 4.80 -5.37 -9.84
C ASN A 180 4.97 -3.93 -10.34
N MET A 181 6.17 -3.44 -10.38
CA MET A 181 6.49 -2.10 -10.88
C MET A 181 6.72 -2.16 -12.40
N PRO A 182 6.10 -1.29 -13.19
CA PRO A 182 6.53 -1.11 -14.57
C PRO A 182 7.94 -0.49 -14.60
N PRO A 183 8.77 -0.82 -15.58
CA PRO A 183 10.03 -0.11 -15.80
C PRO A 183 9.79 1.39 -15.98
N GLY A 184 10.73 2.23 -15.52
CA GLY A 184 10.64 3.67 -15.65
C GLY A 184 11.41 4.43 -14.57
N ARG A 185 11.29 5.76 -14.61
CA ARG A 185 11.91 6.65 -13.64
C ARG A 185 11.02 6.87 -12.43
N TYR A 186 11.60 6.81 -11.24
CA TYR A 186 10.89 6.93 -9.97
C TYR A 186 11.64 7.86 -9.02
N GLU A 187 10.87 8.57 -8.21
CA GLU A 187 11.34 9.27 -7.04
C GLU A 187 11.01 8.44 -5.80
N MET A 188 12.04 8.09 -5.03
CA MET A 188 11.92 7.33 -3.80
C MET A 188 11.78 8.24 -2.60
N HIS A 189 10.88 7.87 -1.71
CA HIS A 189 10.70 8.47 -0.40
C HIS A 189 10.76 7.39 0.67
N VAL A 190 11.15 7.81 1.88
CA VAL A 190 11.26 6.94 3.05
C VAL A 190 10.58 7.61 4.23
N TRP A 191 9.91 6.81 5.04
CA TRP A 191 9.40 7.22 6.33
C TRP A 191 9.70 6.13 7.37
N ASP A 192 10.10 6.55 8.56
CA ASP A 192 10.30 5.71 9.73
C ASP A 192 10.02 6.57 10.97
N GLU A 193 9.29 6.02 11.94
CA GLU A 193 8.92 6.73 13.16
C GLU A 193 10.13 7.09 14.04
N ARG A 194 11.23 6.34 13.89
CA ARG A 194 12.45 6.51 14.69
C ARG A 194 13.41 7.57 14.15
N ALA A 195 13.20 8.03 12.92
CA ALA A 195 14.08 8.98 12.25
C ALA A 195 13.45 10.37 12.14
N LEU A 196 14.26 11.40 12.17
CA LEU A 196 13.77 12.77 11.98
C LEU A 196 13.35 13.03 10.53
N PRO A 197 12.31 13.85 10.28
CA PRO A 197 11.86 14.20 8.94
C PRO A 197 12.97 14.78 8.05
N GLU A 198 13.87 15.61 8.61
CA GLU A 198 15.01 16.16 7.91
C GLU A 198 16.00 15.09 7.44
N ASP A 199 16.29 14.07 8.25
CA ASP A 199 17.16 12.96 7.87
C ASP A 199 16.50 12.11 6.78
N LEU A 200 15.20 11.83 6.91
CA LEU A 200 14.43 11.10 5.93
C LEU A 200 14.40 11.80 4.58
N SER A 201 14.32 13.13 4.58
CA SER A 201 14.31 13.93 3.35
C SER A 201 15.60 13.77 2.53
N THR A 202 16.74 13.56 3.19
CA THR A 202 18.04 13.36 2.52
C THR A 202 18.11 12.04 1.73
N LEU A 203 17.24 11.09 2.04
CA LEU A 203 17.14 9.80 1.35
C LEU A 203 16.27 9.86 0.09
N THR A 204 15.57 10.99 -0.12
CA THR A 204 14.78 11.20 -1.35
C THR A 204 15.72 11.28 -2.55
N ARG A 205 15.51 10.40 -3.52
CA ARG A 205 16.33 10.35 -4.73
C ARG A 205 15.57 9.80 -5.91
N THR A 206 16.00 10.19 -7.11
CA THR A 206 15.47 9.69 -8.37
C THR A 206 16.37 8.60 -8.93
N PHE A 207 15.78 7.56 -9.49
CA PHE A 207 16.49 6.49 -10.21
C PHE A 207 15.59 5.81 -11.25
N GLU A 208 16.20 5.00 -12.08
CA GLU A 208 15.50 4.20 -13.08
C GLU A 208 15.34 2.76 -12.60
N ILE A 209 14.12 2.24 -12.71
CA ILE A 209 13.81 0.83 -12.47
C ILE A 209 13.71 0.11 -13.80
N SER A 210 14.48 -0.96 -13.94
CA SER A 210 14.45 -1.88 -15.07
C SER A 210 14.75 -3.29 -14.61
N GLU A 211 14.69 -4.28 -15.52
CA GLU A 211 15.05 -5.66 -15.18
C GLU A 211 16.48 -5.81 -14.68
N SER A 212 17.40 -5.02 -15.24
CA SER A 212 18.81 -5.01 -14.87
C SER A 212 19.13 -4.07 -13.71
N ALA A 213 18.24 -3.12 -13.37
CA ALA A 213 18.46 -2.10 -12.34
C ALA A 213 17.20 -1.99 -11.47
N HIS A 214 17.09 -2.85 -10.45
CA HIS A 214 15.95 -2.93 -9.55
C HIS A 214 16.34 -2.91 -8.05
N SER A 215 17.58 -2.57 -7.74
CA SER A 215 18.04 -2.44 -6.37
C SER A 215 17.79 -1.04 -5.84
N LEU A 216 17.10 -0.95 -4.69
CA LEU A 216 16.95 0.30 -3.94
C LEU A 216 18.19 0.59 -3.06
N GLY A 217 19.14 -0.36 -2.98
CA GLY A 217 20.33 -0.25 -2.17
C GLY A 217 20.07 -0.33 -0.67
N VAL A 218 21.01 0.21 0.11
CA VAL A 218 20.93 0.29 1.57
C VAL A 218 20.53 1.70 1.98
N LEU A 219 19.46 1.78 2.77
CA LEU A 219 18.89 3.00 3.32
C LEU A 219 19.29 3.07 4.81
N ARG A 220 20.21 3.99 5.13
CA ARG A 220 20.69 4.17 6.51
C ARG A 220 19.89 5.25 7.19
N LEU A 221 19.19 4.88 8.26
CA LEU A 221 18.37 5.77 9.07
C LEU A 221 19.09 6.01 10.40
N ALA A 222 19.27 7.29 10.75
CA ALA A 222 19.75 7.65 12.07
C ALA A 222 18.61 7.43 13.08
N GLU A 223 18.79 6.46 13.99
CA GLU A 223 17.82 6.24 15.05
C GLU A 223 17.95 7.37 16.07
N GLN A 224 16.90 8.16 16.19
CA GLN A 224 16.75 9.11 17.27
C GLN A 224 15.60 8.62 18.15
N ARG A 225 15.79 8.55 19.46
CA ARG A 225 14.71 8.16 20.36
C ARG A 225 13.54 9.10 20.17
N SER A 226 12.49 8.59 19.58
CA SER A 226 11.32 9.35 19.22
C SER A 226 10.68 9.95 20.46
N ALA A 227 10.45 11.26 20.41
CA ALA A 227 9.60 11.96 21.36
C ALA A 227 8.12 11.54 21.26
N LEU A 228 7.77 10.69 20.27
CA LEU A 228 6.41 10.18 20.03
C LEU A 228 5.90 9.24 21.13
N LEU A 229 6.76 8.75 22.01
CA LEU A 229 6.35 7.96 23.19
C LEU A 229 5.59 8.79 24.23
N SER A 230 5.54 10.12 24.11
CA SER A 230 4.83 11.03 25.01
C SER A 230 3.84 11.90 24.23
N HIS A 231 2.74 11.30 23.79
CA HIS A 231 1.66 12.07 23.17
C HIS A 231 0.65 12.54 24.22
N LYS A 232 -0.02 13.63 23.92
CA LYS A 232 -1.13 14.17 24.72
C LYS A 232 -2.46 13.58 24.30
N ASN A 233 -3.46 13.69 25.18
CA ASN A 233 -4.82 13.34 24.85
C ASN A 233 -5.40 14.29 23.78
N LYS A 234 -6.59 14.01 23.27
CA LYS A 234 -7.21 14.82 22.20
C LYS A 234 -7.52 16.27 22.59
N TYR A 235 -7.42 16.61 23.85
CA TYR A 235 -7.61 17.97 24.38
C TYR A 235 -6.27 18.71 24.58
N GLY A 236 -5.15 18.08 24.23
CA GLY A 236 -3.81 18.63 24.41
C GLY A 236 -3.29 18.57 25.85
N GLN A 237 -3.93 17.78 26.70
CA GLN A 237 -3.56 17.58 28.10
C GLN A 237 -2.79 16.28 28.29
N ASP A 238 -2.03 16.18 29.35
CA ASP A 238 -1.43 14.92 29.76
C ASP A 238 -2.51 13.94 30.22
N TYR A 239 -2.25 12.65 30.04
CA TYR A 239 -3.17 11.63 30.52
C TYR A 239 -3.16 11.60 32.04
N GLU A 240 -4.34 11.42 32.62
CA GLU A 240 -4.44 11.20 34.08
C GLU A 240 -3.71 9.92 34.46
N SER A 241 -2.89 10.00 35.51
CA SER A 241 -2.25 8.81 36.07
C SER A 241 -3.35 7.83 36.52
N PRO A 242 -3.23 6.50 36.22
CA PRO A 242 -4.19 5.54 36.70
C PRO A 242 -4.33 5.65 38.21
N THR A 243 -5.50 5.98 38.69
CA THR A 243 -5.77 6.01 40.14
C THR A 243 -5.69 4.57 40.65
N PRO A 244 -4.77 4.21 41.56
CA PRO A 244 -4.74 2.88 42.12
C PRO A 244 -6.08 2.60 42.79
N ASN A 245 -6.75 1.49 42.40
CA ASN A 245 -7.97 0.96 43.02
C ASN A 245 -9.36 1.49 42.57
N LEU A 246 -9.48 2.26 41.49
CA LEU A 246 -10.82 2.37 40.91
C LEU A 246 -10.96 1.30 39.80
N PRO A 247 -12.00 0.44 39.87
CA PRO A 247 -12.35 -0.39 38.72
C PRO A 247 -12.75 0.54 37.58
N VAL A 248 -11.95 0.55 36.52
CA VAL A 248 -12.08 1.46 35.34
C VAL A 248 -13.47 1.32 34.69
N TYR A 249 -14.24 0.32 35.08
CA TYR A 249 -15.58 0.01 34.58
C TYR A 249 -16.48 -0.56 35.71
N ALA A 250 -16.73 0.22 36.76
CA ALA A 250 -17.85 -0.08 37.64
C ALA A 250 -19.12 0.21 36.84
N HIS A 251 -19.89 -0.83 36.48
CA HIS A 251 -21.25 -0.63 36.02
C HIS A 251 -22.04 -0.02 37.17
N PRO A 252 -22.74 1.10 36.96
CA PRO A 252 -23.75 1.51 37.93
C PRO A 252 -24.83 0.41 37.98
N GLU A 253 -25.12 -0.10 39.15
CA GLU A 253 -26.25 -0.98 39.40
C GLU A 253 -27.59 -0.32 39.04
#